data_fcf9e69004b30664dda80618a7999cb0
#
_entry.id   fcf9e69004b30664dda80618a7999cb0
#
_cell.length_a   1.000
_cell.length_b   1.000
_cell.length_c   1.000
_cell.angle_alpha   90.00
_cell.angle_beta   90.00
_cell.angle_gamma   90.00
#
_symmetry.space_group_name_H-M   'P 1'
#
loop_
_entity.id
_entity.type
_entity.pdbx_description
1 polymer ?
#
loop_
_entity_poly.entity_id
_entity_poly.type
_entity_poly.pdbx_seq_one_letter_code
_entity_poly.pdbx_strand_id
1 'polypeptide(L)'
;MTGGMTGREYDESQAVELGSGNYTAGTDFPAGTYTVTAVDGTGNVSSSNLLDGGMNEMFGVDDGNGLYTSEVKNVEFSDGVDLKVSGVNIRLVPAKE
;
A
#
# COMPACT_ATOMS: atom_id res chain seq x y z
N MET A 1 13.93 -14.61 17.13
CA MET A 1 13.62 -14.44 16.39
C MET A 1 13.78 -14.55 15.54
N THR A 2 13.76 -14.44 15.75
CA THR A 2 13.95 -14.65 14.93
C THR A 2 13.76 -14.47 13.83
N GLY A 3 13.61 -14.79 13.80
CA GLY A 3 13.12 -14.98 12.48
C GLY A 3 13.11 -13.81 11.65
N GLY A 4 13.11 -12.79 12.07
CA GLY A 4 12.98 -11.59 11.27
C GLY A 4 13.94 -11.46 10.12
N MET A 5 14.85 -12.37 9.99
CA MET A 5 15.80 -12.29 8.92
C MET A 5 15.16 -12.42 7.55
N THR A 6 13.95 -12.85 7.44
CA THR A 6 13.35 -13.02 6.12
C THR A 6 12.48 -11.87 5.69
N GLY A 7 12.49 -10.76 6.39
CA GLY A 7 11.72 -9.60 6.01
C GLY A 7 11.02 -8.98 7.19
N ARG A 8 10.17 -8.03 6.87
CA ARG A 8 9.46 -7.29 7.90
C ARG A 8 8.23 -8.03 8.33
N GLU A 9 7.87 -7.84 9.59
CA GLU A 9 6.55 -8.20 10.06
C GLU A 9 5.64 -7.00 9.87
N TYR A 10 4.38 -7.27 9.64
CA TYR A 10 3.39 -6.23 9.40
C TYR A 10 2.30 -6.31 10.44
N ASP A 11 1.83 -5.15 10.86
CA ASP A 11 0.88 -5.03 11.96
C ASP A 11 -0.53 -4.80 11.42
N GLU A 12 -1.29 -5.88 11.27
CA GLU A 12 -2.62 -5.77 10.72
C GLU A 12 -3.60 -5.07 11.65
N SER A 13 -3.27 -4.97 12.94
CA SER A 13 -4.14 -4.27 13.86
C SER A 13 -4.12 -2.75 13.62
N GLN A 14 -3.12 -2.28 12.89
CA GLN A 14 -3.00 -0.86 12.54
C GLN A 14 -3.31 -0.61 11.08
N ALA A 15 -3.90 -1.57 10.39
CA ALA A 15 -4.19 -1.44 8.97
C ALA A 15 -5.21 -0.33 8.72
N VAL A 16 -5.06 0.34 7.58
CA VAL A 16 -5.95 1.42 7.16
C VAL A 16 -6.52 1.04 5.80
N GLU A 17 -7.83 1.20 5.63
CA GLU A 17 -8.46 0.95 4.34
C GLU A 17 -8.80 2.27 3.67
N LEU A 18 -8.46 2.38 2.38
CA LEU A 18 -8.66 3.60 1.61
C LEU A 18 -9.40 3.27 0.32
N GLY A 19 -10.42 4.06 0.03
CA GLY A 19 -11.12 3.99 -1.25
C GLY A 19 -10.52 5.00 -2.22
N SER A 20 -11.24 5.23 -3.32
CA SER A 20 -10.80 6.20 -4.33
C SER A 20 -10.63 7.57 -3.71
N GLY A 21 -9.53 8.24 -4.03
CA GLY A 21 -9.25 9.57 -3.51
C GLY A 21 -7.76 9.85 -3.48
N ASN A 22 -7.44 11.02 -2.96
CA ASN A 22 -6.05 11.45 -2.77
C ASN A 22 -5.77 11.54 -1.27
N TYR A 23 -4.63 10.99 -0.87
CA TYR A 23 -4.25 10.92 0.53
C TYR A 23 -2.82 11.38 0.68
N THR A 24 -2.47 11.87 1.87
CA THR A 24 -1.11 12.35 2.14
C THR A 24 -0.57 11.64 3.37
N ALA A 25 0.60 11.03 3.24
CA ALA A 25 1.26 10.37 4.36
C ALA A 25 1.63 11.39 5.42
N GLY A 26 1.40 11.05 6.67
CA GLY A 26 1.62 11.96 7.78
C GLY A 26 0.42 12.83 8.09
N THR A 27 -0.58 12.83 7.21
CA THR A 27 -1.82 13.62 7.38
C THR A 27 -3.04 12.71 7.42
N ASP A 28 -3.24 11.92 6.36
CA ASP A 28 -4.40 11.03 6.27
C ASP A 28 -4.11 9.66 6.85
N PHE A 29 -2.85 9.28 6.89
CA PHE A 29 -2.40 8.05 7.53
C PHE A 29 -0.95 8.27 7.97
N PRO A 30 -0.46 7.52 8.97
CA PRO A 30 0.92 7.72 9.44
C PRO A 30 1.94 7.41 8.36
N ALA A 31 3.01 8.20 8.31
CA ALA A 31 4.13 7.92 7.43
C ALA A 31 4.80 6.62 7.84
N GLY A 32 5.31 5.88 6.89
CA GLY A 32 6.00 4.62 7.20
C GLY A 32 6.05 3.69 6.01
N THR A 33 6.46 2.46 6.28
CA THR A 33 6.54 1.41 5.27
C THR A 33 5.31 0.51 5.39
N TYR A 34 4.72 0.18 4.26
CA TYR A 34 3.45 -0.53 4.23
C TYR A 34 3.44 -1.66 3.23
N THR A 35 2.58 -2.66 3.48
CA THR A 35 2.10 -3.57 2.44
C THR A 35 0.78 -2.99 1.95
N VAL A 36 0.64 -2.87 0.64
CA VAL A 36 -0.57 -2.36 0.00
C VAL A 36 -1.27 -3.54 -0.65
N THR A 37 -2.52 -3.78 -0.27
CA THR A 37 -3.28 -4.93 -0.74
C THR A 37 -4.61 -4.46 -1.33
N ALA A 38 -5.01 -5.07 -2.44
CA ALA A 38 -6.32 -4.78 -3.03
C ALA A 38 -7.39 -5.50 -2.22
N VAL A 39 -8.44 -4.77 -1.84
CA VAL A 39 -9.55 -5.32 -1.07
C VAL A 39 -10.75 -5.58 -1.98
N ASP A 40 -11.04 -4.64 -2.87
CA ASP A 40 -12.22 -4.72 -3.71
C ASP A 40 -12.05 -3.77 -4.89
N GLY A 41 -12.62 -4.15 -6.03
CA GLY A 41 -12.60 -3.31 -7.20
C GLY A 41 -11.30 -3.41 -7.98
N THR A 42 -11.16 -2.55 -8.96
CA THR A 42 -10.00 -2.53 -9.87
C THR A 42 -9.67 -1.08 -10.18
N GLY A 43 -8.42 -0.72 -10.14
CA GLY A 43 -8.03 0.65 -10.44
C GLY A 43 -6.55 0.87 -10.29
N ASN A 44 -6.16 2.13 -10.29
CA ASN A 44 -4.75 2.51 -10.24
C ASN A 44 -4.40 3.06 -8.88
N VAL A 45 -3.22 2.68 -8.40
CA VAL A 45 -2.66 3.18 -7.14
C VAL A 45 -1.26 3.70 -7.42
N SER A 46 -1.03 4.96 -7.13
CA SER A 46 0.27 5.56 -7.40
C SER A 46 0.65 6.52 -6.27
N SER A 47 1.96 6.68 -6.08
CA SER A 47 2.47 7.60 -5.07
C SER A 47 3.41 8.60 -5.71
N SER A 48 3.54 9.79 -5.08
CA SER A 48 4.37 10.86 -5.62
C SER A 48 5.87 10.56 -5.50
N ASN A 49 6.25 9.58 -4.69
CA ASN A 49 7.65 9.19 -4.52
C ASN A 49 8.01 7.94 -5.33
N LEU A 50 7.50 7.85 -6.55
CA LEU A 50 7.65 6.65 -7.37
C LEU A 50 9.09 6.14 -7.44
N LEU A 51 10.05 7.04 -7.56
CA LEU A 51 11.46 6.67 -7.71
C LEU A 51 12.17 6.44 -6.38
N ASP A 52 11.49 6.68 -5.26
CA ASP A 52 12.07 6.59 -3.92
C ASP A 52 11.33 5.58 -3.05
N GLY A 53 11.01 4.43 -3.61
CA GLY A 53 10.33 3.38 -2.86
C GLY A 53 8.83 3.45 -2.90
N GLY A 54 8.27 4.28 -3.76
CA GLY A 54 6.83 4.39 -3.94
C GLY A 54 6.28 3.34 -4.88
N MET A 55 5.09 3.61 -5.42
CA MET A 55 4.44 2.63 -6.27
C MET A 55 3.60 3.30 -7.36
N ASN A 56 3.39 2.55 -8.43
CA ASN A 56 2.46 2.91 -9.48
C ASN A 56 2.02 1.60 -10.13
N GLU A 57 0.86 1.09 -9.69
CA GLU A 57 0.40 -0.21 -10.12
C GLU A 57 -1.08 -0.18 -10.45
N MET A 58 -1.46 -1.02 -11.40
CA MET A 58 -2.86 -1.29 -11.64
C MET A 58 -3.28 -2.39 -10.68
N PHE A 59 -4.07 -2.03 -9.69
CA PHE A 59 -4.45 -2.94 -8.62
C PHE A 59 -5.82 -3.56 -8.86
N GLY A 60 -5.97 -4.79 -8.42
CA GLY A 60 -7.23 -5.48 -8.42
C GLY A 60 -7.14 -6.72 -7.57
N VAL A 61 -8.30 -7.22 -7.13
CA VAL A 61 -8.34 -8.46 -6.38
C VAL A 61 -7.92 -9.59 -7.31
N ASP A 62 -7.09 -10.50 -6.79
CA ASP A 62 -6.58 -11.61 -7.58
C ASP A 62 -7.75 -12.51 -8.02
N ASP A 63 -7.96 -12.59 -9.32
CA ASP A 63 -9.00 -13.42 -9.90
C ASP A 63 -8.45 -14.61 -10.66
N GLY A 64 -7.15 -14.88 -10.52
CA GLY A 64 -6.51 -15.99 -11.18
C GLY A 64 -6.04 -15.70 -12.60
N ASN A 65 -6.31 -14.51 -13.12
CA ASN A 65 -5.91 -14.16 -14.48
C ASN A 65 -4.55 -13.46 -14.55
N GLY A 66 -4.07 -12.96 -13.42
CA GLY A 66 -2.78 -12.29 -13.41
C GLY A 66 -2.76 -10.94 -14.09
N LEU A 67 -3.92 -10.34 -14.33
CA LEU A 67 -4.01 -9.05 -15.03
C LEU A 67 -3.72 -7.86 -14.13
N TYR A 68 -3.89 -8.03 -12.84
CA TYR A 68 -3.77 -6.93 -11.88
C TYR A 68 -2.87 -7.34 -10.73
N THR A 69 -2.21 -6.35 -10.16
CA THR A 69 -1.44 -6.55 -8.94
C THR A 69 -2.40 -6.54 -7.76
N SER A 70 -2.30 -7.54 -6.89
CA SER A 70 -3.16 -7.59 -5.71
C SER A 70 -2.44 -7.22 -4.43
N GLU A 71 -1.11 -7.21 -4.43
CA GLU A 71 -0.33 -6.89 -3.23
C GLU A 71 1.05 -6.39 -3.61
N VAL A 72 1.50 -5.32 -2.95
CA VAL A 72 2.87 -4.82 -3.06
C VAL A 72 3.40 -4.61 -1.66
N LYS A 73 4.56 -5.17 -1.36
CA LYS A 73 5.18 -5.08 -0.04
C LYS A 73 6.28 -4.04 -0.02
N ASN A 74 6.60 -3.56 1.17
CA ASN A 74 7.72 -2.63 1.40
C ASN A 74 7.59 -1.34 0.61
N VAL A 75 6.37 -0.81 0.53
CA VAL A 75 6.15 0.48 -0.10
C VAL A 75 6.39 1.56 0.95
N GLU A 76 7.21 2.54 0.61
CA GLU A 76 7.54 3.62 1.54
C GLU A 76 6.69 4.85 1.27
N PHE A 77 5.99 5.29 2.30
CA PHE A 77 5.23 6.53 2.26
C PHE A 77 5.83 7.48 3.29
N SER A 78 6.81 8.25 2.85
CA SER A 78 7.44 9.25 3.71
C SER A 78 6.46 10.38 3.99
N ASP A 79 6.71 11.11 5.07
CA ASP A 79 5.87 12.24 5.41
C ASP A 79 5.75 13.20 4.22
N GLY A 80 4.53 13.56 3.86
CA GLY A 80 4.27 14.45 2.73
C GLY A 80 4.07 13.76 1.39
N VAL A 81 4.26 12.44 1.31
CA VAL A 81 4.04 11.71 0.06
C VAL A 81 2.55 11.66 -0.23
N ASP A 82 2.19 11.97 -1.47
CA ASP A 82 0.79 11.87 -1.91
C ASP A 82 0.53 10.48 -2.48
N LEU A 83 -0.58 9.91 -2.09
CA LEU A 83 -1.04 8.61 -2.57
C LEU A 83 -2.37 8.81 -3.30
N LYS A 84 -2.42 8.40 -4.54
CA LYS A 84 -3.62 8.52 -5.35
C LYS A 84 -4.20 7.15 -5.63
N VAL A 85 -5.46 6.96 -5.27
CA VAL A 85 -6.19 5.71 -5.46
C VAL A 85 -7.40 6.00 -6.33
N SER A 86 -7.59 5.20 -7.37
CA SER A 86 -8.68 5.43 -8.31
C SER A 86 -9.30 4.09 -8.71
N GLY A 87 -10.55 3.89 -8.35
CA GLY A 87 -11.34 2.73 -8.80
C GLY A 87 -11.19 1.46 -7.99
N VAL A 88 -10.31 1.45 -7.00
CA VAL A 88 -10.05 0.26 -6.20
C VAL A 88 -10.05 0.65 -4.73
N ASN A 89 -10.45 -0.29 -3.86
CA ASN A 89 -10.29 -0.12 -2.43
C ASN A 89 -9.06 -0.89 -2.01
N ILE A 90 -8.20 -0.26 -1.24
CA ILE A 90 -6.94 -0.86 -0.82
C ILE A 90 -6.83 -0.86 0.69
N ARG A 91 -5.91 -1.68 1.17
CA ARG A 91 -5.60 -1.77 2.60
C ARG A 91 -4.11 -1.54 2.76
N LEU A 92 -3.76 -0.64 3.66
CA LEU A 92 -2.38 -0.35 4.00
C LEU A 92 -2.07 -1.02 5.32
N VAL A 93 -1.14 -1.95 5.34
CA VAL A 93 -0.73 -2.65 6.55
C VAL A 93 0.66 -2.16 6.91
N PRO A 94 0.82 -1.44 8.04
CA PRO A 94 2.12 -0.89 8.38
C PRO A 94 3.10 -1.97 8.83
N ALA A 95 4.37 -1.75 8.54
CA ALA A 95 5.42 -2.63 9.01
C ALA A 95 5.63 -2.41 10.49
N LYS A 96 5.92 -3.47 11.21
CA LYS A 96 6.29 -3.37 12.62
C LYS A 96 7.72 -2.88 12.75
N GLU A 97 7.95 -2.14 13.80
CA GLU A 97 9.27 -1.61 14.09
C GLU A 97 10.19 -2.65 14.69
#